data_2d61f418c4c999e193b17adfed3d77d0
#
_entry.id   2d61f418c4c999e193b17adfed3d77d0
#
_cell.length_a   1.000
_cell.length_b   1.000
_cell.length_c   1.000
_cell.angle_alpha   90.00
_cell.angle_beta   90.00
_cell.angle_gamma   90.00
#
_symmetry.space_group_name_H-M   'P 1'
#
loop_
_entity.id
_entity.type
_entity.pdbx_description
1 polymer ?
#
loop_
_entity_poly.entity_id
_entity_poly.type
_entity_poly.pdbx_seq_one_letter_code
_entity_poly.pdbx_strand_id
1 'polypeptide(L)'
;MSPTVIAKSMRQANDLFQQKHWLWPRPLVAVLEETQQKLSLRWAISLFIMALETRSKRGSKAEHRLWLDELNYFVDDPDTAAFCARRADLIWNNDQEFNFFERSISRLYTATQFSHTASALDFHRTVTKSIVMLAENDDPDAPWDRAVAEDALSSFEILATSRSHA
;
A
#
# COMPACT_ATOMS: atom_id res chain seq x y z
N MET A 1 -15.26 -13.25 -8.20
CA MET A 1 -15.54 -12.64 -6.88
C MET A 1 -16.93 -12.04 -6.91
N SER A 2 -17.79 -12.42 -5.97
CA SER A 2 -19.17 -11.93 -5.96
C SER A 2 -19.27 -10.51 -5.40
N PRO A 3 -20.26 -9.73 -5.86
CA PRO A 3 -20.50 -8.39 -5.27
C PRO A 3 -20.72 -8.41 -3.76
N THR A 4 -21.28 -9.49 -3.23
CA THR A 4 -21.50 -9.66 -1.79
C THR A 4 -20.18 -9.73 -1.02
N VAL A 5 -19.20 -10.45 -1.53
CA VAL A 5 -17.87 -10.57 -0.90
C VAL A 5 -17.16 -9.22 -0.93
N ILE A 6 -17.22 -8.51 -2.05
CA ILE A 6 -16.62 -7.18 -2.20
C ILE A 6 -17.23 -6.21 -1.17
N ALA A 7 -18.56 -6.15 -1.10
CA ALA A 7 -19.27 -5.27 -0.17
C ALA A 7 -18.95 -5.61 1.30
N LYS A 8 -18.89 -6.90 1.63
CA LYS A 8 -18.55 -7.34 2.98
C LYS A 8 -17.14 -6.91 3.38
N SER A 9 -16.16 -7.07 2.49
CA SER A 9 -14.78 -6.68 2.75
C SER A 9 -14.64 -5.17 2.93
N MET A 10 -15.36 -4.39 2.13
CA MET A 10 -15.39 -2.93 2.26
C MET A 10 -15.98 -2.51 3.61
N ARG A 11 -17.06 -3.14 4.06
CA ARG A 11 -17.63 -2.87 5.37
C ARG A 11 -16.68 -3.21 6.50
N GLN A 12 -16.02 -4.37 6.43
CA GLN A 12 -15.03 -4.78 7.44
C GLN A 12 -13.89 -3.77 7.53
N ALA A 13 -13.34 -3.37 6.38
CA ALA A 13 -12.25 -2.39 6.34
C ALA A 13 -12.69 -1.04 6.92
N ASN A 14 -13.87 -0.56 6.54
CA ASN A 14 -14.40 0.70 7.05
C ASN A 14 -14.65 0.65 8.55
N ASP A 15 -15.22 -0.45 9.07
CA ASP A 15 -15.47 -0.61 10.50
C ASP A 15 -14.16 -0.62 11.29
N LEU A 16 -13.15 -1.33 10.80
CA LEU A 16 -11.81 -1.33 11.43
C LEU A 16 -11.19 0.07 11.41
N PHE A 17 -11.32 0.78 10.31
CA PHE A 17 -10.81 2.15 10.20
C PHE A 17 -11.48 3.07 11.22
N GLN A 18 -12.81 2.99 11.36
CA GLN A 18 -13.57 3.80 12.32
C GLN A 18 -13.18 3.49 13.77
N GLN A 19 -12.79 2.25 14.05
CA GLN A 19 -12.29 1.82 15.35
C GLN A 19 -10.81 2.15 15.56
N LYS A 20 -10.17 2.80 14.59
CA LYS A 20 -8.73 3.11 14.59
C LYS A 20 -7.86 1.86 14.69
N HIS A 21 -8.34 0.77 14.10
CA HIS A 21 -7.62 -0.51 14.10
C HIS A 21 -6.68 -0.57 12.92
N TRP A 22 -5.40 -0.73 13.18
CA TRP A 22 -4.33 -0.64 12.19
C TRP A 22 -4.31 -1.79 11.16
N LEU A 23 -5.15 -2.80 11.31
CA LEU A 23 -5.34 -3.86 10.29
C LEU A 23 -6.46 -3.54 9.29
N TRP A 24 -6.94 -2.31 9.25
CA TRP A 24 -8.09 -1.94 8.41
C TRP A 24 -7.91 -2.27 6.91
N PRO A 25 -6.70 -2.20 6.30
CA PRO A 25 -6.58 -2.57 4.88
C PRO A 25 -6.61 -4.08 4.63
N ARG A 26 -6.41 -4.91 5.65
CA ARG A 26 -6.22 -6.35 5.48
C ARG A 26 -7.37 -7.07 4.75
N PRO A 27 -8.65 -6.79 5.03
CA PRO A 27 -9.73 -7.42 4.28
C PRO A 27 -9.68 -7.13 2.78
N LEU A 28 -9.23 -5.94 2.41
CA LEU A 28 -9.10 -5.52 1.02
C LEU A 28 -7.92 -6.22 0.34
N VAL A 29 -6.79 -6.29 1.02
CA VAL A 29 -5.59 -6.99 0.54
C VAL A 29 -5.92 -8.45 0.24
N ALA A 30 -6.61 -9.13 1.15
CA ALA A 30 -6.97 -10.53 1.00
C ALA A 30 -7.82 -10.78 -0.25
N VAL A 31 -8.84 -9.95 -0.47
CA VAL A 31 -9.72 -10.07 -1.64
C VAL A 31 -8.96 -9.84 -2.95
N LEU A 32 -8.11 -8.82 -3.00
CA LEU A 32 -7.35 -8.54 -4.22
C LEU A 32 -6.39 -9.67 -4.56
N GLU A 33 -5.73 -10.27 -3.57
CA GLU A 33 -4.81 -11.39 -3.81
C GLU A 33 -5.53 -12.67 -4.24
N GLU A 34 -6.74 -12.90 -3.78
CA GLU A 34 -7.57 -14.00 -4.29
C GLU A 34 -7.98 -13.79 -5.76
N THR A 35 -8.16 -12.53 -6.15
CA THR A 35 -8.56 -12.17 -7.50
C THR A 35 -7.40 -12.34 -8.49
N GLN A 36 -6.22 -11.85 -8.15
CA GLN A 36 -5.03 -11.95 -8.96
C GLN A 36 -3.79 -11.78 -8.10
N GLN A 37 -2.81 -12.65 -8.29
CA GLN A 37 -1.53 -12.58 -7.57
C GLN A 37 -0.87 -11.21 -7.73
N LYS A 38 -0.41 -10.65 -6.62
CA LYS A 38 0.26 -9.33 -6.55
C LYS A 38 -0.65 -8.13 -6.88
N LEU A 39 -1.95 -8.35 -7.02
CA LEU A 39 -2.88 -7.25 -7.31
C LEU A 39 -2.94 -6.26 -6.15
N SER A 40 -2.86 -6.74 -4.91
CA SER A 40 -2.84 -5.84 -3.74
C SER A 40 -1.61 -4.94 -3.72
N LEU A 41 -0.45 -5.45 -4.17
CA LEU A 41 0.77 -4.65 -4.26
C LEU A 41 0.63 -3.56 -5.33
N ARG A 42 0.11 -3.89 -6.50
CA ARG A 42 -0.15 -2.90 -7.56
C ARG A 42 -1.14 -1.84 -7.09
N TRP A 43 -2.18 -2.26 -6.40
CA TRP A 43 -3.14 -1.35 -5.81
C TRP A 43 -2.48 -0.42 -4.77
N ALA A 44 -1.64 -0.97 -3.89
CA ALA A 44 -0.90 -0.17 -2.91
C ALA A 44 -0.01 0.89 -3.61
N ILE A 45 0.73 0.50 -4.64
CA ILE A 45 1.56 1.44 -5.42
C ILE A 45 0.70 2.58 -5.98
N SER A 46 -0.47 2.25 -6.53
CA SER A 46 -1.39 3.28 -7.06
C SER A 46 -1.88 4.24 -5.98
N LEU A 47 -2.13 3.75 -4.77
CA LEU A 47 -2.53 4.60 -3.64
C LEU A 47 -1.41 5.58 -3.26
N PHE A 48 -0.17 5.13 -3.28
CA PHE A 48 0.98 6.01 -3.02
C PHE A 48 1.12 7.09 -4.09
N ILE A 49 0.91 6.74 -5.36
CA ILE A 49 0.95 7.71 -6.46
C ILE A 49 -0.16 8.75 -6.30
N MET A 50 -1.38 8.31 -5.98
CA MET A 50 -2.51 9.21 -5.71
C MET A 50 -2.19 10.15 -4.55
N ALA A 51 -1.64 9.63 -3.46
CA ALA A 51 -1.26 10.44 -2.30
C ALA A 51 -0.16 11.43 -2.64
N LEU A 52 0.84 11.03 -3.43
CA LEU A 52 1.91 11.92 -3.87
C LEU A 52 1.37 13.10 -4.68
N GLU A 53 0.44 12.84 -5.58
CA GLU A 53 -0.14 13.88 -6.44
C GLU A 53 -1.03 14.86 -5.69
N THR A 54 -1.72 14.38 -4.64
CA THR A 54 -2.73 15.19 -3.94
C THR A 54 -2.24 15.82 -2.64
N ARG A 55 -1.20 15.29 -2.00
CA ARG A 55 -0.85 15.64 -0.61
C ARG A 55 0.60 15.92 -0.36
N SER A 56 1.50 15.51 -1.23
CA SER A 56 2.92 15.71 -1.00
C SER A 56 3.28 17.19 -1.16
N LYS A 57 3.45 17.88 -0.03
CA LYS A 57 3.88 19.28 -0.01
C LYS A 57 5.37 19.43 0.25
N ARG A 58 6.10 18.33 0.51
CA ARG A 58 7.48 18.37 0.98
C ARG A 58 8.36 17.40 0.25
N GLY A 59 9.61 17.80 0.06
CA GLY A 59 10.67 16.97 -0.45
C GLY A 59 10.69 16.81 -1.95
N SER A 60 11.46 15.83 -2.41
CA SER A 60 11.69 15.57 -3.82
C SER A 60 10.54 14.79 -4.43
N LYS A 61 9.45 15.47 -4.76
CA LYS A 61 8.30 14.84 -5.42
C LYS A 61 8.71 14.06 -6.67
N ALA A 62 9.67 14.58 -7.44
CA ALA A 62 10.20 13.90 -8.61
C ALA A 62 10.92 12.61 -8.26
N GLU A 63 11.73 12.60 -7.19
CA GLU A 63 12.42 11.41 -6.70
C GLU A 63 11.44 10.36 -6.19
N HIS A 64 10.45 10.75 -5.41
CA HIS A 64 9.41 9.85 -4.91
C HIS A 64 8.64 9.22 -6.07
N ARG A 65 8.32 10.00 -7.10
CA ARG A 65 7.64 9.47 -8.29
C ARG A 65 8.50 8.45 -9.03
N LEU A 66 9.80 8.70 -9.15
CA LEU A 66 10.73 7.74 -9.75
C LEU A 66 10.74 6.42 -8.99
N TRP A 67 10.78 6.47 -7.66
CA TRP A 67 10.74 5.27 -6.83
C TRP A 67 9.45 4.48 -7.06
N LEU A 68 8.31 5.16 -7.09
CA LEU A 68 7.02 4.49 -7.30
C LEU A 68 6.89 3.92 -8.70
N ASP A 69 7.42 4.60 -9.73
CA ASP A 69 7.45 4.08 -11.08
C ASP A 69 8.35 2.85 -11.20
N GLU A 70 9.53 2.87 -10.55
CA GLU A 70 10.41 1.68 -10.48
C GLU A 70 9.69 0.48 -9.87
N LEU A 71 8.95 0.69 -8.79
CA LEU A 71 8.24 -0.40 -8.11
C LEU A 71 7.28 -1.13 -9.04
N ASN A 72 6.61 -0.43 -9.94
CA ASN A 72 5.72 -1.06 -10.91
C ASN A 72 6.44 -2.06 -11.82
N TYR A 73 7.72 -1.79 -12.17
CA TYR A 73 8.54 -2.73 -12.92
C TYR A 73 9.01 -3.89 -12.04
N PHE A 74 9.40 -3.60 -10.80
CA PHE A 74 9.96 -4.59 -9.89
C PHE A 74 8.95 -5.64 -9.46
N VAL A 75 7.65 -5.34 -9.49
CA VAL A 75 6.59 -6.30 -9.18
C VAL A 75 6.69 -7.54 -10.05
N ASP A 76 7.07 -7.38 -11.32
CA ASP A 76 7.14 -8.49 -12.28
C ASP A 76 8.54 -9.12 -12.41
N ASP A 77 9.54 -8.58 -11.72
CA ASP A 77 10.94 -9.02 -11.87
C ASP A 77 11.49 -9.59 -10.57
N PRO A 78 11.51 -10.93 -10.40
CA PRO A 78 12.05 -11.56 -9.19
C PRO A 78 13.53 -11.24 -8.92
N ASP A 79 14.28 -10.92 -9.94
CA ASP A 79 15.72 -10.62 -9.79
C ASP A 79 15.97 -9.30 -9.07
N THR A 80 14.94 -8.48 -8.88
CA THR A 80 15.05 -7.19 -8.17
C THR A 80 14.87 -7.31 -6.65
N ALA A 81 14.61 -8.50 -6.11
CA ALA A 81 14.35 -8.67 -4.68
C ALA A 81 15.46 -8.10 -3.79
N ALA A 82 16.71 -8.40 -4.09
CA ALA A 82 17.87 -7.91 -3.32
C ALA A 82 17.99 -6.37 -3.42
N PHE A 83 17.71 -5.80 -4.59
CA PHE A 83 17.72 -4.35 -4.78
C PHE A 83 16.62 -3.68 -3.93
N CYS A 84 15.43 -4.27 -3.92
CA CYS A 84 14.30 -3.75 -3.13
C CYS A 84 14.65 -3.77 -1.63
N ALA A 85 15.29 -4.85 -1.14
CA ALA A 85 15.72 -4.95 0.24
C ALA A 85 16.71 -3.82 0.61
N ARG A 86 17.70 -3.58 -0.23
CA ARG A 86 18.68 -2.52 -0.01
C ARG A 86 18.06 -1.13 -0.06
N ARG A 87 17.18 -0.87 -1.02
CA ARG A 87 16.50 0.42 -1.13
C ARG A 87 15.61 0.68 0.10
N ALA A 88 14.90 -0.34 0.57
CA ALA A 88 14.08 -0.24 1.77
C ALA A 88 14.93 0.17 2.99
N ASP A 89 16.08 -0.47 3.18
CA ASP A 89 16.97 -0.16 4.30
C ASP A 89 17.56 1.26 4.19
N LEU A 90 17.96 1.66 3.00
CA LEU A 90 18.52 3.00 2.78
C LEU A 90 17.50 4.10 3.09
N ILE A 91 16.26 3.93 2.66
CA ILE A 91 15.20 4.90 2.93
C ILE A 91 14.85 4.92 4.42
N TRP A 92 14.71 3.74 5.04
CA TRP A 92 14.34 3.62 6.44
C TRP A 92 15.37 4.23 7.37
N ASN A 93 16.67 4.04 7.05
CA ASN A 93 17.79 4.47 7.87
C ASN A 93 18.31 5.86 7.50
N ASN A 94 17.57 6.63 6.72
CA ASN A 94 17.95 8.01 6.40
C ASN A 94 17.73 8.90 7.63
N ASP A 95 18.83 9.31 8.27
CA ASP A 95 18.82 10.06 9.53
C ASP A 95 18.61 11.57 9.35
N GLN A 96 18.58 12.07 8.12
CA GLN A 96 18.58 13.52 7.89
C GLN A 96 17.26 14.21 8.23
N GLU A 97 16.13 13.55 7.94
CA GLU A 97 14.82 14.04 8.34
C GLU A 97 13.84 12.89 8.47
N PHE A 98 13.02 12.92 9.53
CA PHE A 98 11.93 11.99 9.68
C PHE A 98 10.83 12.37 8.67
N ASN A 99 10.61 11.50 7.68
CA ASN A 99 9.57 11.68 6.68
C ASN A 99 8.71 10.42 6.61
N PHE A 100 7.48 10.52 7.10
CA PHE A 100 6.55 9.39 7.12
C PHE A 100 6.26 8.84 5.74
N PHE A 101 6.15 9.71 4.74
CA PHE A 101 5.88 9.28 3.38
C PHE A 101 7.03 8.42 2.84
N GLU A 102 8.28 8.86 3.03
CA GLU A 102 9.44 8.08 2.62
C GLU A 102 9.52 6.74 3.36
N ARG A 103 9.26 6.73 4.65
CA ARG A 103 9.24 5.48 5.42
C ARG A 103 8.14 4.53 4.97
N SER A 104 6.97 5.05 4.60
CA SER A 104 5.92 4.21 4.03
C SER A 104 6.33 3.64 2.68
N ILE A 105 7.04 4.40 1.84
CA ILE A 105 7.63 3.90 0.59
C ILE A 105 8.66 2.80 0.88
N SER A 106 9.48 2.95 1.92
CA SER A 106 10.41 1.90 2.36
C SER A 106 9.67 0.58 2.59
N ARG A 107 8.53 0.61 3.28
CA ARG A 107 7.70 -0.58 3.48
C ARG A 107 7.13 -1.14 2.18
N LEU A 108 6.85 -0.29 1.22
CA LEU A 108 6.39 -0.72 -0.09
C LEU A 108 7.49 -1.45 -0.86
N TYR A 109 8.76 -1.02 -0.77
CA TYR A 109 9.91 -1.78 -1.29
C TYR A 109 10.05 -3.12 -0.60
N THR A 110 9.88 -3.17 0.72
CA THR A 110 9.91 -4.45 1.46
C THR A 110 8.77 -5.37 1.00
N ALA A 111 7.58 -4.85 0.77
CA ALA A 111 6.46 -5.63 0.24
C ALA A 111 6.78 -6.20 -1.15
N THR A 112 7.44 -5.41 -1.99
CA THR A 112 7.85 -5.85 -3.33
C THR A 112 8.90 -6.97 -3.24
N GLN A 113 9.89 -6.84 -2.36
CA GLN A 113 10.84 -7.92 -2.06
C GLN A 113 10.11 -9.19 -1.64
N PHE A 114 9.18 -9.07 -0.69
CA PHE A 114 8.46 -10.22 -0.14
C PHE A 114 7.50 -10.85 -1.15
N SER A 115 7.04 -10.11 -2.15
CA SER A 115 6.25 -10.68 -3.24
C SER A 115 7.01 -11.74 -4.03
N HIS A 116 8.35 -11.70 -3.98
CA HIS A 116 9.23 -12.63 -4.70
C HIS A 116 9.85 -13.69 -3.81
N THR A 117 9.96 -13.47 -2.50
CA THR A 117 10.82 -14.28 -1.63
C THR A 117 10.14 -14.82 -0.38
N ALA A 118 9.02 -14.24 0.05
CA ALA A 118 8.41 -14.56 1.34
C ALA A 118 7.12 -15.36 1.17
N SER A 119 6.60 -15.86 2.29
CA SER A 119 5.29 -16.48 2.35
C SER A 119 4.17 -15.46 2.03
N ALA A 120 3.02 -15.97 1.59
CA ALA A 120 1.85 -15.12 1.34
C ALA A 120 1.46 -14.30 2.57
N LEU A 121 1.57 -14.87 3.76
CA LEU A 121 1.22 -14.18 5.00
C LEU A 121 2.12 -12.96 5.24
N ASP A 122 3.43 -13.13 5.12
CA ASP A 122 4.39 -12.04 5.31
C ASP A 122 4.22 -10.95 4.25
N PHE A 123 3.98 -11.36 3.01
CA PHE A 123 3.70 -10.44 1.91
C PHE A 123 2.44 -9.60 2.20
N HIS A 124 1.32 -10.25 2.55
CA HIS A 124 0.05 -9.56 2.84
C HIS A 124 0.19 -8.60 4.02
N ARG A 125 0.90 -9.02 5.07
CA ARG A 125 1.16 -8.16 6.24
C ARG A 125 1.94 -6.91 5.86
N THR A 126 2.93 -7.05 5.01
CA THR A 126 3.78 -5.93 4.60
C THR A 126 3.04 -4.96 3.69
N VAL A 127 2.23 -5.46 2.76
CA VAL A 127 1.34 -4.60 1.95
C VAL A 127 0.39 -3.82 2.86
N THR A 128 -0.26 -4.51 3.80
CA THR A 128 -1.15 -3.88 4.78
C THR A 128 -0.43 -2.78 5.55
N LYS A 129 0.76 -3.07 6.05
CA LYS A 129 1.56 -2.12 6.84
C LYS A 129 1.95 -0.89 6.02
N SER A 130 2.30 -1.05 4.75
CA SER A 130 2.65 0.09 3.89
C SER A 130 1.48 1.06 3.74
N ILE A 131 0.27 0.55 3.57
CA ILE A 131 -0.94 1.36 3.43
C ILE A 131 -1.30 2.04 4.76
N VAL A 132 -1.19 1.33 5.87
CA VAL A 132 -1.43 1.90 7.20
C VAL A 132 -0.46 3.06 7.45
N MET A 133 0.81 2.89 7.15
CA MET A 133 1.81 3.96 7.30
C MET A 133 1.52 5.14 6.38
N LEU A 134 1.06 4.88 5.15
CA LEU A 134 0.66 5.95 4.23
C LEU A 134 -0.49 6.78 4.83
N ALA A 135 -1.40 6.13 5.53
CA ALA A 135 -2.56 6.79 6.14
C ALA A 135 -2.23 7.48 7.47
N GLU A 136 -1.09 7.18 8.10
CA GLU A 136 -0.71 7.77 9.39
C GLU A 136 -0.53 9.28 9.28
N ASN A 137 -0.99 9.97 10.32
CA ASN A 137 -0.90 11.42 10.45
C ASN A 137 -0.07 11.78 11.69
N ASP A 138 0.66 12.90 11.64
CA ASP A 138 1.40 13.43 12.79
C ASP A 138 0.48 13.97 13.87
N ASP A 139 -0.79 14.22 13.55
CA ASP A 139 -1.77 14.77 14.49
C ASP A 139 -2.34 13.66 15.36
N PRO A 140 -2.11 13.67 16.69
CA PRO A 140 -2.66 12.66 17.59
C PRO A 140 -4.18 12.67 17.68
N ASP A 141 -4.85 13.80 17.38
CA ASP A 141 -6.31 13.90 17.37
C ASP A 141 -6.92 13.37 16.09
N ALA A 142 -6.14 13.32 15.01
CA ALA A 142 -6.54 12.75 13.73
C ALA A 142 -5.44 11.79 13.25
N PRO A 143 -5.30 10.62 13.91
CA PRO A 143 -4.15 9.74 13.69
C PRO A 143 -4.06 9.17 12.27
N TRP A 144 -5.16 9.13 11.54
CA TRP A 144 -5.17 8.63 10.17
C TRP A 144 -5.85 9.62 9.22
N ASP A 145 -5.28 9.73 8.03
CA ASP A 145 -5.83 10.52 6.94
C ASP A 145 -7.02 9.81 6.31
N ARG A 146 -8.22 10.34 6.57
CA ARG A 146 -9.46 9.77 6.05
C ARG A 146 -9.47 9.69 4.52
N ALA A 147 -8.83 10.63 3.85
CA ALA A 147 -8.80 10.63 2.40
C ALA A 147 -8.01 9.46 1.82
N VAL A 148 -6.98 8.96 2.52
CA VAL A 148 -6.29 7.72 2.13
C VAL A 148 -7.25 6.53 2.19
N ALA A 149 -8.03 6.43 3.26
CA ALA A 149 -9.00 5.35 3.40
C ALA A 149 -10.10 5.42 2.33
N GLU A 150 -10.60 6.61 2.03
CA GLU A 150 -11.61 6.81 0.98
C GLU A 150 -11.06 6.42 -0.39
N ASP A 151 -9.84 6.84 -0.73
CA ASP A 151 -9.16 6.44 -1.97
C ASP A 151 -8.95 4.92 -2.02
N ALA A 152 -8.59 4.32 -0.90
CA ALA A 152 -8.40 2.88 -0.81
C ALA A 152 -9.69 2.13 -1.09
N LEU A 153 -10.80 2.51 -0.45
CA LEU A 153 -12.10 1.87 -0.66
C LEU A 153 -12.59 2.04 -2.09
N SER A 154 -12.50 3.26 -2.62
CA SER A 154 -12.96 3.59 -3.97
C SER A 154 -12.17 2.84 -5.05
N SER A 155 -10.85 2.86 -4.99
CA SER A 155 -10.00 2.17 -5.96
C SER A 155 -10.10 0.65 -5.83
N PHE A 156 -10.24 0.14 -4.60
CA PHE A 156 -10.48 -1.29 -4.37
C PHE A 156 -11.75 -1.75 -5.06
N GLU A 157 -12.86 -1.02 -4.88
CA GLU A 157 -14.14 -1.39 -5.48
C GLU A 157 -14.04 -1.47 -7.01
N ILE A 158 -13.38 -0.49 -7.62
CA ILE A 158 -13.16 -0.46 -9.08
C ILE A 158 -12.36 -1.67 -9.52
N LEU A 159 -11.23 -1.96 -8.87
CA LEU A 159 -10.36 -3.08 -9.22
C LEU A 159 -11.05 -4.42 -9.02
N ALA A 160 -11.68 -4.63 -7.90
CA ALA A 160 -12.34 -5.89 -7.58
C ALA A 160 -13.52 -6.15 -8.53
N THR A 161 -14.31 -5.12 -8.83
CA THR A 161 -15.46 -5.23 -9.73
C THR A 161 -15.03 -5.47 -11.17
N SER A 162 -14.03 -4.75 -11.68
CA SER A 162 -13.57 -4.91 -13.07
C SER A 162 -12.91 -6.27 -13.29
N ARG A 163 -12.19 -6.80 -12.32
CA ARG A 163 -11.53 -8.11 -12.41
C ARG A 163 -12.50 -9.27 -12.28
N SER A 164 -13.60 -9.09 -11.54
CA SER A 164 -14.59 -10.16 -11.36
C SER A 164 -15.42 -10.43 -12.62
N HIS A 165 -15.40 -9.56 -13.60
CA HIS A 165 -16.09 -9.69 -14.88
C HIS A 165 -15.16 -10.11 -16.04
N ALA A 166 -13.90 -10.31 -15.75
CA ALA A 166 -12.90 -10.67 -16.77
C ALA A 166 -12.93 -12.17 -17.09
#